data_629ce9824757b404725b9782d71c5a9a
#
_entry.id   629ce9824757b404725b9782d71c5a9a
#
_cell.length_a   1.000
_cell.length_b   1.000
_cell.length_c   1.000
_cell.angle_alpha   90.00
_cell.angle_beta   90.00
_cell.angle_gamma   90.00
#
_symmetry.space_group_name_H-M   'P 1'
#
loop_
_entity.id
_entity.type
_entity.pdbx_description
1 polymer ?
#
loop_
_entity_poly.entity_id
_entity_poly.type
_entity_poly.pdbx_seq_one_letter_code
_entity_poly.pdbx_strand_id
1 'polypeptide(L)'
;LAGIAAAQLLVALFVIPETRPPANRTPLSFGSFTAVIKEPVFVRYALVVGFGFASMFAYISASSFVMQEIMGLSPQIFALVFGTNALGLMVGGALNTRLLDRFPAAAILKIALIIMTVAATIVLVCALTGLPRIPFFLALFFAVMPLSLVMGNATALAVAAVRTRAGSASSVMGFGQFLLAGLVSPLVGMVGGSQAVGMGVCMVGAAVVAVM
;
A
#
# COMPACT_ATOMS: atom_id res chain seq x y z
N LEU A 1 -5.28 19.16 -12.80
CA LEU A 1 -4.33 18.70 -11.77
C LEU A 1 -3.45 19.85 -11.25
N ALA A 2 -2.81 20.66 -12.14
CA ALA A 2 -1.94 21.77 -11.72
C ALA A 2 -2.67 22.82 -10.87
N GLY A 3 -3.92 23.16 -11.20
CA GLY A 3 -4.74 24.09 -10.40
C GLY A 3 -5.04 23.58 -8.99
N ILE A 4 -5.32 22.29 -8.84
CA ILE A 4 -5.53 21.65 -7.53
C ILE A 4 -4.23 21.67 -6.70
N ALA A 5 -3.10 21.36 -7.32
CA ALA A 5 -1.81 21.41 -6.65
C ALA A 5 -1.43 22.83 -6.21
N ALA A 6 -1.70 23.83 -7.04
CA ALA A 6 -1.50 25.25 -6.69
C ALA A 6 -2.40 25.68 -5.53
N ALA A 7 -3.68 25.29 -5.55
CA ALA A 7 -4.60 25.57 -4.45
C ALA A 7 -4.15 24.92 -3.12
N GLN A 8 -3.70 23.66 -3.16
CA GLN A 8 -3.14 22.97 -2.00
C GLN A 8 -1.88 23.66 -1.46
N LEU A 9 -0.99 24.12 -2.34
CA LEU A 9 0.20 24.86 -1.95
C LEU A 9 -0.17 26.20 -1.25
N LEU A 10 -1.13 26.94 -1.80
CA LEU A 10 -1.59 28.19 -1.20
C LEU A 10 -2.21 27.93 0.19
N VAL A 11 -3.06 26.92 0.33
CA VAL A 11 -3.61 26.52 1.64
C VAL A 11 -2.49 26.15 2.61
N ALA A 12 -1.49 25.37 2.18
CA ALA A 12 -0.37 24.99 3.02
C ALA A 12 0.44 26.20 3.49
N LEU A 13 0.69 27.19 2.63
CA LEU A 13 1.49 28.36 2.96
C LEU A 13 0.77 29.39 3.86
N PHE A 14 -0.55 29.57 3.68
CA PHE A 14 -1.29 30.65 4.33
C PHE A 14 -2.19 30.19 5.49
N VAL A 15 -2.60 28.91 5.51
CA VAL A 15 -3.56 28.39 6.50
C VAL A 15 -2.91 27.51 7.55
N ILE A 16 -1.83 26.77 7.17
CA ILE A 16 -1.18 25.84 8.11
C ILE A 16 -0.11 26.58 8.90
N PRO A 17 -0.29 26.77 10.22
CA PRO A 17 0.72 27.41 11.05
C PRO A 17 1.94 26.52 11.20
N GLU A 18 3.13 27.11 11.26
CA GLU A 18 4.35 26.39 11.58
C GLU A 18 4.28 25.86 13.03
N THR A 19 4.21 24.54 13.18
CA THR A 19 4.07 23.89 14.50
C THR A 19 5.41 23.54 15.16
N ARG A 20 6.54 23.65 14.43
CA ARG A 20 7.87 23.33 14.96
C ARG A 20 8.61 24.59 15.39
N PRO A 21 8.86 24.79 16.72
CA PRO A 21 9.63 25.92 17.20
C PRO A 21 11.02 26.00 16.54
N PRO A 22 11.53 27.20 16.24
CA PRO A 22 12.85 27.38 15.60
C PRO A 22 13.99 26.71 16.36
N ALA A 23 13.94 26.69 17.70
CA ALA A 23 14.93 26.07 18.58
C ALA A 23 15.03 24.53 18.38
N ASN A 24 14.00 23.89 17.88
CA ASN A 24 13.94 22.44 17.67
C ASN A 24 14.18 22.04 16.20
N ARG A 25 14.53 22.96 15.32
CA ARG A 25 14.84 22.70 13.94
C ARG A 25 16.25 22.08 13.82
N THR A 26 16.30 20.77 13.78
CA THR A 26 17.55 20.07 13.42
C THR A 26 17.78 20.18 11.91
N PRO A 27 18.99 20.56 11.45
CA PRO A 27 19.30 20.57 10.03
C PRO A 27 19.11 19.17 9.43
N LEU A 28 18.71 19.14 8.16
CA LEU A 28 18.66 17.89 7.39
C LEU A 28 20.08 17.29 7.39
N SER A 29 20.26 16.18 8.07
CA SER A 29 21.53 15.47 8.17
C SER A 29 21.36 14.06 7.63
N PHE A 30 22.29 13.63 6.77
CA PHE A 30 22.37 12.24 6.33
C PHE A 30 22.45 11.28 7.53
N GLY A 31 23.04 11.70 8.65
CA GLY A 31 23.05 10.95 9.90
C GLY A 31 21.66 10.63 10.46
N SER A 32 20.65 11.47 10.19
CA SER A 32 19.27 11.21 10.62
C SER A 32 18.63 10.07 9.83
N PHE A 33 18.92 9.95 8.52
CA PHE A 33 18.43 8.85 7.68
C PHE A 33 19.10 7.53 8.04
N THR A 34 20.43 7.54 8.21
CA THR A 34 21.16 6.33 8.59
C THR A 34 20.77 5.83 9.98
N ALA A 35 20.50 6.72 10.91
CA ALA A 35 20.04 6.35 12.24
C ALA A 35 18.63 5.73 12.25
N VAL A 36 17.73 6.18 11.37
CA VAL A 36 16.39 5.59 11.21
C VAL A 36 16.48 4.19 10.60
N ILE A 37 17.33 4.01 9.57
CA ILE A 37 17.52 2.70 8.91
C ILE A 37 18.21 1.68 9.81
N LYS A 38 18.97 2.11 10.82
CA LYS A 38 19.60 1.23 11.81
C LYS A 38 18.65 0.75 12.91
N GLU A 39 17.45 1.34 13.02
CA GLU A 39 16.46 0.90 14.00
C GLU A 39 15.67 -0.32 13.46
N PRO A 40 15.87 -1.53 14.02
CA PRO A 40 15.31 -2.76 13.44
C PRO A 40 13.79 -2.79 13.48
N VAL A 41 13.16 -2.20 14.50
CA VAL A 41 11.71 -2.12 14.61
C VAL A 41 11.12 -1.22 13.51
N PHE A 42 11.78 -0.07 13.26
CA PHE A 42 11.40 0.80 12.16
C PHE A 42 11.51 0.08 10.80
N VAL A 43 12.65 -0.55 10.52
CA VAL A 43 12.90 -1.23 9.24
C VAL A 43 11.86 -2.32 9.00
N ARG A 44 11.53 -3.11 10.00
CA ARG A 44 10.51 -4.15 9.90
C ARG A 44 9.17 -3.58 9.44
N TYR A 45 8.66 -2.54 10.09
CA TYR A 45 7.38 -1.94 9.72
C TYR A 45 7.45 -1.13 8.43
N ALA A 46 8.60 -0.52 8.11
CA ALA A 46 8.81 0.15 6.83
C ALA A 46 8.78 -0.84 5.66
N LEU A 47 9.33 -2.04 5.82
CA LEU A 47 9.21 -3.12 4.83
C LEU A 47 7.77 -3.58 4.67
N VAL A 48 7.01 -3.71 5.75
CA VAL A 48 5.57 -4.01 5.69
C VAL A 48 4.82 -2.96 4.85
N VAL A 49 5.07 -1.67 5.09
CA VAL A 49 4.49 -0.57 4.30
C VAL A 49 4.90 -0.69 2.84
N GLY A 50 6.19 -0.88 2.57
CA GLY A 50 6.72 -0.95 1.21
C GLY A 50 6.17 -2.13 0.40
N PHE A 51 6.21 -3.33 0.97
CA PHE A 51 5.72 -4.53 0.29
C PHE A 51 4.19 -4.60 0.23
N GLY A 52 3.47 -4.12 1.25
CA GLY A 52 2.02 -3.96 1.17
C GLY A 52 1.62 -3.04 0.00
N PHE A 53 2.30 -1.91 -0.14
CA PHE A 53 2.08 -0.98 -1.26
C PHE A 53 2.48 -1.58 -2.61
N ALA A 54 3.59 -2.34 -2.67
CA ALA A 54 4.03 -3.05 -3.87
C ALA A 54 3.00 -4.08 -4.35
N SER A 55 2.35 -4.80 -3.43
CA SER A 55 1.24 -5.72 -3.75
C SER A 55 0.07 -4.99 -4.41
N MET A 56 -0.32 -3.82 -3.89
CA MET A 56 -1.33 -2.97 -4.53
C MET A 56 -0.89 -2.48 -5.90
N PHE A 57 0.38 -2.09 -6.04
CA PHE A 57 0.91 -1.58 -7.31
C PHE A 57 0.97 -2.65 -8.39
N ALA A 58 1.22 -3.92 -8.02
CA ALA A 58 1.10 -5.06 -8.94
C ALA A 58 -0.32 -5.15 -9.52
N TYR A 59 -1.35 -4.99 -8.66
CA TYR A 59 -2.74 -4.90 -9.10
C TYR A 59 -2.98 -3.69 -10.00
N ILE A 60 -2.59 -2.48 -9.58
CA ILE A 60 -2.86 -1.25 -10.34
C ILE A 60 -2.24 -1.33 -11.75
N SER A 61 -0.98 -1.80 -11.87
CA SER A 61 -0.25 -1.83 -13.13
C SER A 61 -0.82 -2.81 -14.15
N ALA A 62 -1.42 -3.92 -13.73
CA ALA A 62 -1.94 -4.95 -14.61
C ALA A 62 -3.46 -4.97 -14.75
N SER A 63 -4.20 -4.38 -13.81
CA SER A 63 -5.65 -4.53 -13.71
C SER A 63 -6.41 -4.13 -14.97
N SER A 64 -5.99 -3.04 -15.62
CA SER A 64 -6.63 -2.56 -16.85
C SER A 64 -6.48 -3.60 -17.97
N PHE A 65 -5.29 -4.11 -18.19
CA PHE A 65 -5.03 -5.13 -19.21
C PHE A 65 -5.74 -6.45 -18.90
N VAL A 66 -5.64 -6.94 -17.67
CA VAL A 66 -6.28 -8.20 -17.27
C VAL A 66 -7.80 -8.13 -17.42
N MET A 67 -8.43 -7.04 -16.97
CA MET A 67 -9.88 -6.94 -16.98
C MET A 67 -10.43 -6.58 -18.36
N GLN A 68 -9.79 -5.72 -19.12
CA GLN A 68 -10.30 -5.26 -20.41
C GLN A 68 -9.85 -6.16 -21.56
N GLU A 69 -8.55 -6.49 -21.67
CA GLU A 69 -8.02 -7.27 -22.79
C GLU A 69 -8.22 -8.79 -22.59
N ILE A 70 -7.91 -9.33 -21.38
CA ILE A 70 -8.01 -10.78 -21.15
C ILE A 70 -9.46 -11.18 -20.82
N MET A 71 -10.14 -10.46 -19.91
CA MET A 71 -11.49 -10.81 -19.49
C MET A 71 -12.59 -10.20 -20.38
N GLY A 72 -12.25 -9.30 -21.32
CA GLY A 72 -13.18 -8.67 -22.25
C GLY A 72 -14.19 -7.72 -21.60
N LEU A 73 -13.84 -7.09 -20.47
CA LEU A 73 -14.75 -6.14 -19.80
C LEU A 73 -14.72 -4.79 -20.50
N SER A 74 -15.88 -4.14 -20.55
CA SER A 74 -15.96 -2.75 -21.02
C SER A 74 -15.22 -1.81 -20.06
N PRO A 75 -14.71 -0.65 -20.55
CA PRO A 75 -14.07 0.37 -19.70
C PRO A 75 -14.95 0.82 -18.54
N GLN A 76 -16.27 0.85 -18.72
CA GLN A 76 -17.24 1.24 -17.70
C GLN A 76 -17.30 0.19 -16.56
N ILE A 77 -17.31 -1.10 -16.90
CA ILE A 77 -17.32 -2.19 -15.91
C ILE A 77 -15.96 -2.20 -15.17
N PHE A 78 -14.85 -2.03 -15.89
CA PHE A 78 -13.53 -1.87 -15.26
C PHE A 78 -13.52 -0.72 -14.26
N ALA A 79 -14.04 0.45 -14.63
CA ALA A 79 -14.10 1.62 -13.75
C ALA A 79 -14.96 1.35 -12.50
N LEU A 80 -16.07 0.62 -12.62
CA LEU A 80 -16.90 0.22 -11.48
C LEU A 80 -16.16 -0.73 -10.54
N VAL A 81 -15.47 -1.75 -11.07
CA VAL A 81 -14.69 -2.69 -10.25
C VAL A 81 -13.53 -1.95 -9.54
N PHE A 82 -12.82 -1.10 -10.27
CA PHE A 82 -11.72 -0.31 -9.71
C PHE A 82 -12.23 0.67 -8.63
N GLY A 83 -13.36 1.33 -8.89
CA GLY A 83 -14.03 2.22 -7.93
C GLY A 83 -14.52 1.46 -6.68
N THR A 84 -15.04 0.24 -6.83
CA THR A 84 -15.43 -0.61 -5.71
C THR A 84 -14.23 -0.95 -4.81
N ASN A 85 -13.08 -1.26 -5.41
CA ASN A 85 -11.84 -1.49 -4.65
C ASN A 85 -11.38 -0.22 -3.91
N ALA A 86 -11.51 0.96 -4.54
CA ALA A 86 -11.21 2.23 -3.89
C ALA A 86 -12.16 2.52 -2.71
N LEU A 87 -13.46 2.23 -2.86
CA LEU A 87 -14.41 2.28 -1.74
C LEU A 87 -14.05 1.28 -0.65
N GLY A 88 -13.54 0.10 -1.00
CA GLY A 88 -13.01 -0.88 -0.05
C GLY A 88 -11.90 -0.30 0.82
N LEU A 89 -10.96 0.45 0.24
CA LEU A 89 -9.90 1.15 1.00
C LEU A 89 -10.49 2.17 1.99
N MET A 90 -11.51 2.93 1.58
CA MET A 90 -12.19 3.89 2.46
C MET A 90 -12.90 3.18 3.63
N VAL A 91 -13.63 2.12 3.33
CA VAL A 91 -14.31 1.28 4.34
C VAL A 91 -13.29 0.66 5.29
N GLY A 92 -12.19 0.12 4.77
CA GLY A 92 -11.09 -0.41 5.56
C GLY A 92 -10.50 0.63 6.51
N GLY A 93 -10.27 1.87 6.03
CA GLY A 93 -9.81 2.98 6.86
C GLY A 93 -10.78 3.35 7.98
N ALA A 94 -12.08 3.44 7.67
CA ALA A 94 -13.12 3.70 8.66
C ALA A 94 -13.27 2.54 9.66
N LEU A 95 -13.10 1.31 9.21
CA LEU A 95 -13.09 0.13 10.09
C LEU A 95 -11.87 0.14 11.01
N ASN A 96 -10.69 0.54 10.50
CA ASN A 96 -9.48 0.62 11.28
C ASN A 96 -9.62 1.52 12.50
N THR A 97 -10.24 2.71 12.37
CA THR A 97 -10.46 3.62 13.49
C THR A 97 -11.29 2.97 14.59
N ARG A 98 -12.37 2.26 14.24
CA ARG A 98 -13.22 1.55 15.21
C ARG A 98 -12.53 0.35 15.84
N LEU A 99 -11.68 -0.35 15.08
CA LEU A 99 -10.92 -1.50 15.60
C LEU A 99 -9.85 -1.07 16.60
N LEU A 100 -9.22 0.09 16.39
CA LEU A 100 -8.22 0.64 17.30
C LEU A 100 -8.77 0.98 18.69
N ASP A 101 -10.09 1.20 18.83
CA ASP A 101 -10.74 1.38 20.13
C ASP A 101 -10.74 0.10 20.99
N ARG A 102 -10.58 -1.08 20.35
CA ARG A 102 -10.71 -2.38 21.01
C ARG A 102 -9.47 -3.26 20.91
N PHE A 103 -8.65 -3.08 19.89
CA PHE A 103 -7.52 -3.95 19.58
C PHE A 103 -6.23 -3.15 19.36
N PRO A 104 -5.07 -3.68 19.78
CA PRO A 104 -3.79 -3.03 19.50
C PRO A 104 -3.47 -3.03 18.00
N ALA A 105 -2.84 -1.95 17.52
CA ALA A 105 -2.47 -1.76 16.11
C ALA A 105 -1.71 -2.97 15.51
N ALA A 106 -0.84 -3.61 16.29
CA ALA A 106 -0.07 -4.77 15.84
C ALA A 106 -0.96 -6.00 15.57
N ALA A 107 -2.03 -6.21 16.35
CA ALA A 107 -2.97 -7.31 16.14
C ALA A 107 -3.82 -7.08 14.88
N ILE A 108 -4.31 -5.84 14.68
CA ILE A 108 -5.05 -5.44 13.48
C ILE A 108 -4.17 -5.62 12.24
N LEU A 109 -2.93 -5.15 12.31
CA LEU A 109 -1.95 -5.29 11.23
C LEU A 109 -1.74 -6.75 10.84
N LYS A 110 -1.52 -7.63 11.81
CA LYS A 110 -1.31 -9.06 11.57
C LYS A 110 -2.50 -9.71 10.87
N ILE A 111 -3.71 -9.44 11.32
CA ILE A 111 -4.93 -9.98 10.71
C ILE A 111 -5.12 -9.43 9.30
N ALA A 112 -4.91 -8.13 9.10
CA ALA A 112 -5.01 -7.50 7.78
C ALA A 112 -4.02 -8.09 6.77
N LEU A 113 -2.78 -8.35 7.19
CA LEU A 113 -1.76 -8.99 6.35
C LEU A 113 -2.14 -10.44 5.99
N ILE A 114 -2.70 -11.21 6.93
CA ILE A 114 -3.17 -12.57 6.66
C ILE A 114 -4.31 -12.55 5.62
N ILE A 115 -5.31 -11.69 5.82
CA ILE A 115 -6.43 -11.55 4.87
C ILE A 115 -5.91 -11.16 3.48
N MET A 116 -5.01 -10.17 3.42
CA MET A 116 -4.41 -9.70 2.16
C MET A 116 -3.66 -10.83 1.44
N THR A 117 -2.85 -11.61 2.18
CA THR A 117 -2.06 -12.72 1.61
C THR A 117 -2.94 -13.85 1.11
N VAL A 118 -3.94 -14.26 1.88
CA VAL A 118 -4.91 -15.29 1.47
C VAL A 118 -5.68 -14.84 0.23
N ALA A 119 -6.17 -13.61 0.22
CA ALA A 119 -6.91 -13.07 -0.91
C ALA A 119 -6.03 -12.93 -2.17
N ALA A 120 -4.78 -12.47 -2.03
CA ALA A 120 -3.82 -12.42 -3.14
C ALA A 120 -3.53 -13.83 -3.70
N THR A 121 -3.44 -14.84 -2.82
CA THR A 121 -3.27 -16.24 -3.25
C THR A 121 -4.49 -16.73 -4.05
N ILE A 122 -5.71 -16.37 -3.64
CA ILE A 122 -6.91 -16.69 -4.40
C ILE A 122 -6.92 -15.97 -5.76
N VAL A 123 -6.48 -14.71 -5.83
CA VAL A 123 -6.30 -14.00 -7.11
C VAL A 123 -5.36 -14.75 -8.04
N LEU A 124 -4.21 -15.24 -7.52
CA LEU A 124 -3.27 -16.05 -8.30
C LEU A 124 -3.90 -17.36 -8.76
N VAL A 125 -4.61 -18.08 -7.90
CA VAL A 125 -5.32 -19.31 -8.27
C VAL A 125 -6.36 -19.02 -9.36
N CYS A 126 -7.14 -17.96 -9.25
CA CYS A 126 -8.07 -17.54 -10.30
C CYS A 126 -7.37 -17.25 -11.63
N ALA A 127 -6.19 -16.61 -11.58
CA ALA A 127 -5.40 -16.34 -12.78
C ALA A 127 -4.91 -17.62 -13.47
N LEU A 128 -4.59 -18.66 -12.69
CA LEU A 128 -4.16 -19.97 -13.20
C LEU A 128 -5.33 -20.85 -13.70
N THR A 129 -6.55 -20.62 -13.21
CA THR A 129 -7.74 -21.44 -13.50
C THR A 129 -8.70 -20.81 -14.50
N GLY A 130 -8.26 -19.81 -15.29
CA GLY A 130 -9.03 -19.22 -16.36
C GLY A 130 -9.90 -18.03 -15.96
N LEU A 131 -9.56 -17.34 -14.88
CA LEU A 131 -10.15 -16.07 -14.42
C LEU A 131 -11.67 -16.13 -14.20
N PRO A 132 -12.17 -17.01 -13.33
CA PRO A 132 -13.59 -17.02 -12.98
C PRO A 132 -13.98 -15.67 -12.36
N ARG A 133 -14.93 -14.95 -12.99
CA ARG A 133 -15.20 -13.51 -12.72
C ARG A 133 -15.52 -13.22 -11.27
N ILE A 134 -16.50 -13.94 -10.69
CA ILE A 134 -16.99 -13.66 -9.34
C ILE A 134 -15.90 -13.93 -8.27
N PRO A 135 -15.28 -15.12 -8.21
CA PRO A 135 -14.18 -15.37 -7.24
C PRO A 135 -13.02 -14.41 -7.40
N PHE A 136 -12.66 -14.06 -8.65
CA PHE A 136 -11.57 -13.14 -8.92
C PHE A 136 -11.84 -11.74 -8.35
N PHE A 137 -13.03 -11.16 -8.59
CA PHE A 137 -13.36 -9.81 -8.09
C PHE A 137 -13.51 -9.77 -6.58
N LEU A 138 -14.10 -10.81 -5.97
CA LEU A 138 -14.19 -10.91 -4.52
C LEU A 138 -12.80 -11.03 -3.89
N ALA A 139 -11.95 -11.90 -4.41
CA ALA A 139 -10.58 -12.04 -3.94
C ALA A 139 -9.79 -10.73 -4.08
N LEU A 140 -9.94 -10.04 -5.21
CA LEU A 140 -9.27 -8.78 -5.46
C LEU A 140 -9.73 -7.70 -4.47
N PHE A 141 -11.02 -7.61 -4.18
CA PHE A 141 -11.55 -6.70 -3.17
C PHE A 141 -10.93 -6.96 -1.79
N PHE A 142 -10.88 -8.22 -1.35
CA PHE A 142 -10.27 -8.60 -0.08
C PHE A 142 -8.74 -8.59 -0.08
N ALA A 143 -8.08 -8.53 -1.22
CA ALA A 143 -6.66 -8.26 -1.32
C ALA A 143 -6.32 -6.77 -1.18
N VAL A 144 -7.22 -5.88 -1.65
CA VAL A 144 -6.99 -4.43 -1.66
C VAL A 144 -7.54 -3.74 -0.41
N MET A 145 -8.75 -4.08 0.05
CA MET A 145 -9.41 -3.43 1.19
C MET A 145 -8.56 -3.40 2.47
N PRO A 146 -7.88 -4.51 2.90
CA PRO A 146 -7.08 -4.51 4.12
C PRO A 146 -5.83 -3.63 4.05
N LEU A 147 -5.42 -3.21 2.86
CA LEU A 147 -4.22 -2.38 2.70
C LEU A 147 -4.30 -1.07 3.50
N SER A 148 -5.48 -0.45 3.61
CA SER A 148 -5.66 0.75 4.42
C SER A 148 -5.35 0.50 5.91
N LEU A 149 -5.70 -0.69 6.43
CA LEU A 149 -5.35 -1.11 7.79
C LEU A 149 -3.83 -1.35 7.90
N VAL A 150 -3.25 -2.01 6.90
CA VAL A 150 -1.79 -2.26 6.85
C VAL A 150 -1.03 -0.95 6.83
N MET A 151 -1.36 -0.04 5.91
CA MET A 151 -0.65 1.24 5.75
C MET A 151 -0.76 2.10 7.01
N GLY A 152 -1.96 2.24 7.58
CA GLY A 152 -2.18 3.06 8.78
C GLY A 152 -1.42 2.51 10.00
N ASN A 153 -1.60 1.24 10.31
CA ASN A 153 -1.03 0.64 11.52
C ASN A 153 0.49 0.44 11.42
N ALA A 154 1.01 -0.03 10.28
CA ALA A 154 2.45 -0.21 10.10
C ALA A 154 3.20 1.13 10.10
N THR A 155 2.65 2.18 9.47
CA THR A 155 3.21 3.53 9.51
C THR A 155 3.26 4.08 10.93
N ALA A 156 2.16 3.95 11.69
CA ALA A 156 2.10 4.40 13.08
C ALA A 156 3.14 3.68 13.96
N LEU A 157 3.27 2.37 13.82
CA LEU A 157 4.24 1.56 14.56
C LEU A 157 5.70 1.88 14.15
N ALA A 158 5.96 2.08 12.86
CA ALA A 158 7.26 2.49 12.36
C ALA A 158 7.70 3.84 12.93
N VAL A 159 6.85 4.86 12.83
CA VAL A 159 7.15 6.21 13.35
C VAL A 159 7.27 6.22 14.87
N ALA A 160 6.48 5.41 15.58
CA ALA A 160 6.58 5.29 17.03
C ALA A 160 7.95 4.76 17.50
N ALA A 161 8.63 3.93 16.70
CA ALA A 161 9.96 3.43 17.01
C ALA A 161 11.06 4.52 16.93
N VAL A 162 10.83 5.60 16.17
CA VAL A 162 11.82 6.65 15.90
C VAL A 162 11.23 8.06 16.09
N ARG A 163 10.48 8.26 17.16
CA ARG A 163 9.67 9.49 17.42
C ARG A 163 10.43 10.80 17.24
N THR A 164 11.70 10.85 17.62
CA THR A 164 12.52 12.07 17.51
C THR A 164 12.93 12.39 16.07
N ARG A 165 12.74 11.44 15.14
CA ARG A 165 13.14 11.52 13.72
C ARG A 165 11.97 11.24 12.76
N ALA A 166 10.74 11.58 13.14
CA ALA A 166 9.54 11.27 12.39
C ALA A 166 9.57 11.75 10.92
N GLY A 167 10.14 12.93 10.66
CA GLY A 167 10.30 13.45 9.29
C GLY A 167 11.21 12.57 8.43
N SER A 168 12.39 12.16 8.95
CA SER A 168 13.29 11.24 8.24
C SER A 168 12.66 9.87 8.05
N ALA A 169 11.90 9.39 9.03
CA ALA A 169 11.15 8.13 8.94
C ALA A 169 10.13 8.16 7.81
N SER A 170 9.31 9.21 7.73
CA SER A 170 8.32 9.38 6.67
C SER A 170 8.96 9.46 5.28
N SER A 171 10.09 10.16 5.15
CA SER A 171 10.84 10.26 3.89
C SER A 171 11.38 8.89 3.44
N VAL A 172 11.98 8.11 4.37
CA VAL A 172 12.50 6.77 4.07
C VAL A 172 11.37 5.82 3.67
N MET A 173 10.25 5.82 4.39
CA MET A 173 9.08 5.00 4.04
C MET A 173 8.48 5.41 2.70
N GLY A 174 8.29 6.72 2.47
CA GLY A 174 7.75 7.22 1.20
C GLY A 174 8.64 6.86 0.01
N PHE A 175 9.95 7.06 0.13
CA PHE A 175 10.91 6.63 -0.90
C PHE A 175 10.85 5.11 -1.12
N GLY A 176 10.92 4.33 -0.05
CA GLY A 176 10.96 2.86 -0.11
C GLY A 176 9.70 2.27 -0.76
N GLN A 177 8.50 2.77 -0.42
CA GLN A 177 7.25 2.26 -0.99
C GLN A 177 7.14 2.54 -2.50
N PHE A 178 7.53 3.75 -2.96
CA PHE A 178 7.48 4.06 -4.39
C PHE A 178 8.61 3.40 -5.17
N LEU A 179 9.78 3.19 -4.57
CA LEU A 179 10.86 2.41 -5.16
C LEU A 179 10.40 0.96 -5.41
N LEU A 180 9.83 0.30 -4.40
CA LEU A 180 9.32 -1.07 -4.52
C LEU A 180 8.16 -1.16 -5.53
N ALA A 181 7.24 -0.19 -5.54
CA ALA A 181 6.18 -0.10 -6.52
C ALA A 181 6.71 0.02 -7.96
N GLY A 182 7.72 0.87 -8.16
CA GLY A 182 8.38 1.05 -9.45
C GLY A 182 9.10 -0.21 -9.93
N LEU A 183 9.70 -0.97 -9.01
CA LEU A 183 10.35 -2.25 -9.34
C LEU A 183 9.35 -3.37 -9.65
N VAL A 184 8.23 -3.42 -8.93
CA VAL A 184 7.21 -4.47 -9.12
C VAL A 184 6.44 -4.28 -10.43
N SER A 185 6.20 -3.06 -10.88
CA SER A 185 5.42 -2.79 -12.09
C SER A 185 5.97 -3.51 -13.35
N PRO A 186 7.27 -3.42 -13.71
CA PRO A 186 7.81 -4.18 -14.83
C PRO A 186 7.85 -5.70 -14.56
N LEU A 187 8.06 -6.13 -13.31
CA LEU A 187 8.09 -7.56 -12.97
C LEU A 187 6.77 -8.26 -13.27
N VAL A 188 5.64 -7.58 -13.14
CA VAL A 188 4.32 -8.13 -13.49
C VAL A 188 4.25 -8.56 -14.96
N GLY A 189 4.88 -7.81 -15.87
CA GLY A 189 4.92 -8.15 -17.29
C GLY A 189 5.95 -9.25 -17.63
N MET A 190 6.95 -9.45 -16.78
CA MET A 190 8.05 -10.39 -17.04
C MET A 190 7.80 -11.80 -16.47
N VAL A 191 6.97 -11.89 -15.44
CA VAL A 191 6.73 -13.13 -14.67
C VAL A 191 5.45 -13.81 -15.14
N GLY A 192 5.49 -15.14 -15.33
CA GLY A 192 4.30 -15.97 -15.38
C GLY A 192 3.65 -16.20 -16.75
N GLY A 193 4.23 -15.74 -17.86
CA GLY A 193 3.71 -16.01 -19.21
C GLY A 193 2.40 -15.32 -19.58
N SER A 194 1.60 -14.84 -18.60
CA SER A 194 0.47 -13.94 -18.79
C SER A 194 0.45 -12.85 -17.73
N GLN A 195 -0.05 -11.67 -18.09
CA GLN A 195 -0.09 -10.55 -17.14
C GLN A 195 -0.98 -10.84 -15.93
N ALA A 196 -2.01 -11.68 -16.07
CA ALA A 196 -2.86 -12.08 -14.95
C ALA A 196 -2.08 -12.92 -13.92
N VAL A 197 -1.29 -13.88 -14.39
CA VAL A 197 -0.43 -14.72 -13.53
C VAL A 197 0.68 -13.87 -12.92
N GLY A 198 1.36 -13.03 -13.73
CA GLY A 198 2.39 -12.10 -13.23
C GLY A 198 1.87 -11.18 -12.14
N MET A 199 0.67 -10.60 -12.31
CA MET A 199 -0.01 -9.82 -11.29
C MET A 199 -0.20 -10.63 -9.99
N GLY A 200 -0.79 -11.82 -10.09
CA GLY A 200 -1.03 -12.69 -8.93
C GLY A 200 0.25 -13.08 -8.20
N VAL A 201 1.30 -13.49 -8.93
CA VAL A 201 2.61 -13.85 -8.37
C VAL A 201 3.25 -12.67 -7.63
N CYS A 202 3.26 -11.49 -8.24
CA CYS A 202 3.81 -10.29 -7.61
C CYS A 202 3.00 -9.86 -6.38
N MET A 203 1.66 -9.95 -6.44
CA MET A 203 0.79 -9.67 -5.29
C MET A 203 1.08 -10.62 -4.12
N VAL A 204 1.12 -11.93 -4.38
CA VAL A 204 1.42 -12.94 -3.35
C VAL A 204 2.83 -12.78 -2.81
N GLY A 205 3.83 -12.66 -3.68
CA GLY A 205 5.22 -12.49 -3.27
C GLY A 205 5.42 -11.29 -2.35
N ALA A 206 4.87 -10.14 -2.73
CA ALA A 206 4.92 -8.94 -1.91
C ALA A 206 4.15 -9.11 -0.58
N ALA A 207 2.96 -9.70 -0.60
CA ALA A 207 2.17 -9.93 0.60
C ALA A 207 2.86 -10.89 1.60
N VAL A 208 3.48 -11.97 1.10
CA VAL A 208 4.23 -12.94 1.94
C VAL A 208 5.42 -12.26 2.61
N VAL A 209 6.20 -11.46 1.85
CA VAL A 209 7.34 -10.72 2.43
C VAL A 209 6.87 -9.72 3.49
N ALA A 210 5.70 -9.09 3.30
CA ALA A 210 5.13 -8.18 4.29
C ALA A 210 4.71 -8.88 5.61
N VAL A 211 4.42 -10.19 5.57
CA VAL A 211 4.04 -10.97 6.78
C VAL A 211 5.26 -11.41 7.60
N MET A 212 6.43 -11.60 6.95
CA MET A 212 7.68 -12.05 7.60
C MET A 212 8.30 -10.95 8.45
#